data_6b4f72708a6e7fa946b607354c76bd82
#
_entry.id   6b4f72708a6e7fa946b607354c76bd82
#
_cell.length_a   1.000
_cell.length_b   1.000
_cell.length_c   1.000
_cell.angle_alpha   90.00
_cell.angle_beta   90.00
_cell.angle_gamma   90.00
#
_symmetry.space_group_name_H-M   'P 1'
#
loop_
_entity.id
_entity.type
_entity.pdbx_description
1 polymer ?
#
loop_
_entity_poly.entity_id
_entity_poly.type
_entity_poly.pdbx_seq_one_letter_code
_entity_poly.pdbx_strand_id
1 'polypeptide(L)'
;IILLILIIILISLMSFGGLFIQKNGRMANLLPEYIKGMDLKGNRYITFEVVDDTEESTEQGKEETTEETEKESVNTKENFIKARKIIEKRLKEMNVAQYTIAQDEETGKIVVNMVEDTATDTVIQYAYAKGNLTIEDPDKNVLLDSSKIKQVKTMYANTDNGTSIYLNIEFNEEGKEILKNISNEYKVPEKVEENNDDNKENTTDEKEENSEENEKESKEVTIKIDGSTVLSTQFEKEITN
;
A
#
# COMPACT_ATOMS: atom_id res chain seq x y z
N ILE A 1 43.08 16.89 -41.90
CA ILE A 1 42.24 15.69 -42.06
C ILE A 1 42.50 14.70 -40.91
N ILE A 2 43.75 14.30 -40.71
CA ILE A 2 44.12 13.33 -39.65
C ILE A 2 43.68 13.78 -38.26
N LEU A 3 43.92 15.07 -37.91
CA LEU A 3 43.51 15.66 -36.62
C LEU A 3 41.96 15.60 -36.44
N LEU A 4 41.22 15.87 -37.52
CA LEU A 4 39.76 15.85 -37.47
C LEU A 4 39.23 14.45 -37.25
N ILE A 5 39.82 13.42 -37.89
CA ILE A 5 39.47 12.01 -37.68
C ILE A 5 39.76 11.59 -36.25
N LEU A 6 40.89 12.01 -35.66
CA LEU A 6 41.26 11.71 -34.30
C LEU A 6 40.28 12.33 -33.29
N ILE A 7 39.81 13.55 -33.52
CA ILE A 7 38.79 14.22 -32.69
C ILE A 7 37.46 13.46 -32.77
N ILE A 8 37.03 13.03 -33.96
CA ILE A 8 35.79 12.27 -34.13
C ILE A 8 35.87 10.93 -33.38
N ILE A 9 36.99 10.22 -33.48
CA ILE A 9 37.20 8.95 -32.73
C ILE A 9 37.18 9.21 -31.23
N LEU A 10 37.81 10.28 -30.75
CA LEU A 10 37.84 10.61 -29.33
C LEU A 10 36.44 10.93 -28.80
N ILE A 11 35.65 11.75 -29.52
CA ILE A 11 34.27 12.06 -29.16
C ILE A 11 33.40 10.78 -29.19
N SER A 12 33.59 9.91 -30.19
CA SER A 12 32.88 8.63 -30.27
C SER A 12 33.20 7.73 -29.08
N LEU A 13 34.48 7.57 -28.71
CA LEU A 13 34.89 6.79 -27.55
C LEU A 13 34.31 7.35 -26.24
N MET A 14 34.30 8.69 -26.08
CA MET A 14 33.68 9.31 -24.91
C MET A 14 32.17 9.10 -24.87
N SER A 15 31.49 9.16 -26.02
CA SER A 15 30.05 8.99 -26.13
C SER A 15 29.60 7.57 -25.76
N PHE A 16 30.37 6.53 -26.17
CA PHE A 16 30.02 5.14 -25.87
C PHE A 16 30.61 4.64 -24.52
N GLY A 17 31.82 5.09 -24.18
CA GLY A 17 32.51 4.66 -22.95
C GLY A 17 32.09 5.41 -21.70
N GLY A 18 31.46 6.57 -21.85
CA GLY A 18 31.12 7.46 -20.76
C GLY A 18 32.26 8.32 -20.27
N LEU A 19 31.92 9.34 -19.50
CA LEU A 19 32.85 10.26 -18.82
C LEU A 19 32.67 10.07 -17.31
N PHE A 20 33.59 9.35 -16.69
CA PHE A 20 33.54 9.06 -15.26
C PHE A 20 34.33 10.09 -14.47
N ILE A 21 33.65 10.71 -13.50
CA ILE A 21 34.26 11.63 -12.53
C ILE A 21 34.07 11.08 -11.12
N GLN A 22 35.05 11.36 -10.26
CA GLN A 22 34.92 11.02 -8.84
C GLN A 22 34.08 12.10 -8.13
N LYS A 23 32.93 11.70 -7.63
CA LYS A 23 32.04 12.56 -6.83
C LYS A 23 31.71 11.85 -5.52
N ASN A 24 32.03 12.49 -4.39
CA ASN A 24 31.77 11.95 -3.05
C ASN A 24 32.31 10.52 -2.84
N GLY A 25 33.53 10.24 -3.31
CA GLY A 25 34.16 8.93 -3.16
C GLY A 25 33.64 7.81 -4.09
N ARG A 26 32.72 8.13 -5.01
CA ARG A 26 32.19 7.19 -6.01
C ARG A 26 32.45 7.69 -7.42
N MET A 27 32.69 6.75 -8.34
CA MET A 27 32.78 7.06 -9.76
C MET A 27 31.37 7.26 -10.31
N ALA A 28 31.08 8.45 -10.81
CA ALA A 28 29.81 8.78 -11.45
C ALA A 28 30.02 9.08 -12.93
N ASN A 29 29.17 8.54 -13.79
CA ASN A 29 29.18 8.90 -15.20
C ASN A 29 28.54 10.29 -15.37
N LEU A 30 29.26 11.18 -16.01
CA LEU A 30 28.80 12.55 -16.30
C LEU A 30 27.81 12.58 -17.48
N LEU A 31 27.88 11.59 -18.36
CA LEU A 31 26.95 11.49 -19.50
C LEU A 31 25.66 10.81 -19.04
N PRO A 32 24.49 11.32 -19.46
CA PRO A 32 23.23 10.68 -19.15
C PRO A 32 23.19 9.26 -19.79
N GLU A 33 22.67 8.28 -19.04
CA GLU A 33 22.45 6.97 -19.58
C GLU A 33 21.46 7.02 -20.74
N TYR A 34 21.76 6.32 -21.82
CA TYR A 34 20.83 6.20 -22.93
C TYR A 34 19.63 5.34 -22.50
N ILE A 35 18.46 5.95 -22.48
CA ILE A 35 17.21 5.22 -22.27
C ILE A 35 16.93 4.41 -23.55
N LYS A 36 17.12 3.10 -23.48
CA LYS A 36 16.75 2.21 -24.59
C LYS A 36 15.23 2.20 -24.70
N GLY A 37 14.75 2.41 -25.93
CA GLY A 37 13.33 2.33 -26.23
C GLY A 37 12.76 0.92 -26.08
N MET A 38 11.45 0.78 -26.13
CA MET A 38 10.72 -0.48 -26.05
C MET A 38 11.22 -1.52 -27.06
N ASP A 39 11.66 -1.08 -28.23
CA ASP A 39 12.15 -1.96 -29.30
C ASP A 39 13.47 -2.67 -28.96
N LEU A 40 14.29 -2.07 -28.09
CA LEU A 40 15.63 -2.58 -27.75
C LEU A 40 15.71 -3.22 -26.37
N LYS A 41 14.81 -2.86 -25.47
CA LYS A 41 14.83 -3.33 -24.07
C LYS A 41 13.79 -4.44 -23.81
N GLY A 42 12.86 -4.62 -24.74
CA GLY A 42 11.69 -5.45 -24.54
C GLY A 42 10.53 -4.68 -23.94
N ASN A 43 9.34 -5.19 -24.14
CA ASN A 43 8.11 -4.58 -23.69
C ASN A 43 7.17 -5.61 -23.07
N ARG A 44 6.35 -5.15 -22.13
CA ARG A 44 5.29 -5.90 -21.48
C ARG A 44 3.93 -5.30 -21.86
N TYR A 45 3.04 -6.16 -22.32
CA TYR A 45 1.64 -5.83 -22.54
C TYR A 45 0.81 -6.25 -21.34
N ILE A 46 0.00 -5.33 -20.83
CA ILE A 46 -0.90 -5.56 -19.72
C ILE A 46 -2.30 -5.17 -20.16
N THR A 47 -3.25 -6.05 -19.91
CA THR A 47 -4.66 -5.79 -20.19
C THR A 47 -5.42 -5.69 -18.91
N PHE A 48 -6.15 -4.60 -18.73
CA PHE A 48 -7.12 -4.41 -17.67
C PHE A 48 -8.51 -4.59 -18.27
N GLU A 49 -9.29 -5.47 -17.69
CA GLU A 49 -10.66 -5.76 -18.10
C GLU A 49 -11.61 -5.43 -16.95
N VAL A 50 -12.84 -5.08 -17.29
CA VAL A 50 -13.88 -4.87 -16.30
C VAL A 50 -14.37 -6.23 -15.83
N VAL A 51 -14.38 -6.44 -14.52
CA VAL A 51 -14.99 -7.63 -13.91
C VAL A 51 -16.37 -7.22 -13.42
N ASP A 52 -17.40 -7.91 -13.89
CA ASP A 52 -18.74 -7.75 -13.34
C ASP A 52 -18.79 -8.47 -11.98
N ASP A 53 -18.96 -7.73 -10.90
CA ASP A 53 -19.01 -8.24 -9.52
C ASP A 53 -20.19 -9.22 -9.27
N THR A 54 -20.91 -9.61 -10.32
CA THR A 54 -22.05 -10.56 -10.25
C THR A 54 -21.64 -12.03 -10.17
N GLU A 55 -20.35 -12.39 -10.39
CA GLU A 55 -19.92 -13.79 -10.43
C GLU A 55 -19.12 -14.27 -9.21
N GLU A 56 -18.73 -13.43 -8.26
CA GLU A 56 -17.91 -13.83 -7.09
C GLU A 56 -18.67 -14.06 -5.78
N SER A 57 -20.02 -14.13 -5.77
CA SER A 57 -20.76 -14.46 -4.55
C SER A 57 -21.44 -15.83 -4.57
N THR A 58 -20.72 -16.87 -5.05
CA THR A 58 -21.15 -18.25 -4.90
C THR A 58 -20.18 -19.02 -4.02
N GLU A 59 -20.11 -18.67 -2.73
CA GLU A 59 -19.90 -19.62 -1.63
C GLU A 59 -20.03 -18.88 -0.28
N GLN A 60 -21.19 -18.89 0.26
CA GLN A 60 -21.63 -19.20 1.63
C GLN A 60 -22.93 -18.50 1.96
N GLY A 61 -23.95 -19.33 2.14
CA GLY A 61 -25.33 -18.94 2.36
C GLY A 61 -25.54 -18.02 3.57
N LYS A 62 -26.28 -16.96 3.30
CA LYS A 62 -27.28 -16.40 4.22
C LYS A 62 -28.33 -15.70 3.39
N GLU A 63 -29.56 -16.15 3.55
CA GLU A 63 -30.74 -15.44 3.07
C GLU A 63 -30.79 -14.05 3.75
N GLU A 64 -30.67 -13.01 2.96
CA GLU A 64 -31.10 -11.67 3.36
C GLU A 64 -31.95 -11.05 2.27
N THR A 65 -33.07 -10.62 2.72
CA THR A 65 -34.21 -9.99 2.09
C THR A 65 -33.80 -8.89 1.10
N THR A 66 -34.22 -9.06 -0.13
CA THR A 66 -33.97 -8.19 -1.27
C THR A 66 -34.75 -6.88 -1.11
N GLU A 67 -34.09 -5.79 -0.79
CA GLU A 67 -34.51 -4.48 -1.29
C GLU A 67 -33.76 -4.23 -2.60
N GLU A 68 -34.47 -4.33 -3.70
CA GLU A 68 -33.97 -3.93 -5.04
C GLU A 68 -33.75 -2.42 -5.06
N THR A 69 -32.57 -1.99 -4.61
CA THR A 69 -32.05 -0.69 -5.02
C THR A 69 -31.45 -0.90 -6.41
N GLU A 70 -32.01 -0.28 -7.44
CA GLU A 70 -31.44 -0.21 -8.79
C GLU A 70 -30.01 0.30 -8.67
N LYS A 71 -29.03 -0.62 -8.65
CA LYS A 71 -27.61 -0.27 -8.76
C LYS A 71 -27.42 0.23 -10.18
N GLU A 72 -27.27 1.55 -10.36
CA GLU A 72 -26.84 2.14 -11.61
C GLU A 72 -25.60 1.37 -12.08
N SER A 73 -25.62 0.89 -13.32
CA SER A 73 -24.50 0.15 -13.91
C SER A 73 -23.22 0.99 -13.79
N VAL A 74 -22.24 0.47 -13.07
CA VAL A 74 -20.93 1.11 -12.90
C VAL A 74 -20.16 1.15 -14.22
N ASN A 75 -20.54 0.29 -15.18
CA ASN A 75 -19.92 0.11 -16.49
C ASN A 75 -20.41 1.18 -17.47
N THR A 76 -19.96 2.41 -17.29
CA THR A 76 -20.25 3.55 -18.16
C THR A 76 -18.99 4.06 -18.86
N LYS A 77 -19.16 4.63 -20.06
CA LYS A 77 -18.05 5.24 -20.81
C LYS A 77 -17.30 6.28 -19.99
N GLU A 78 -17.99 7.04 -19.15
CA GLU A 78 -17.37 8.03 -18.27
C GLU A 78 -16.46 7.36 -17.22
N ASN A 79 -16.92 6.26 -16.64
CA ASN A 79 -16.12 5.51 -15.65
C ASN A 79 -14.92 4.83 -16.30
N PHE A 80 -15.06 4.33 -17.53
CA PHE A 80 -13.94 3.81 -18.31
C PHE A 80 -12.87 4.87 -18.56
N ILE A 81 -13.27 6.09 -18.95
CA ILE A 81 -12.34 7.21 -19.15
C ILE A 81 -11.67 7.60 -17.81
N LYS A 82 -12.41 7.59 -16.69
CA LYS A 82 -11.83 7.84 -15.36
C LYS A 82 -10.79 6.77 -14.99
N ALA A 83 -11.11 5.50 -15.21
CA ALA A 83 -10.19 4.38 -14.95
C ALA A 83 -8.89 4.52 -15.73
N ARG A 84 -8.97 4.82 -17.04
CA ARG A 84 -7.79 5.09 -17.87
C ARG A 84 -6.94 6.23 -17.31
N LYS A 85 -7.58 7.34 -16.92
CA LYS A 85 -6.85 8.50 -16.35
C LYS A 85 -6.15 8.14 -15.02
N ILE A 86 -6.77 7.29 -14.20
CA ILE A 86 -6.17 6.82 -12.95
C ILE A 86 -4.93 5.97 -13.26
N ILE A 87 -5.04 5.00 -14.16
CA ILE A 87 -3.91 4.16 -14.58
C ILE A 87 -2.78 5.04 -15.14
N GLU A 88 -3.11 5.95 -16.06
CA GLU A 88 -2.13 6.86 -16.65
C GLU A 88 -1.43 7.73 -15.59
N LYS A 89 -2.17 8.26 -14.62
CA LYS A 89 -1.62 9.03 -13.50
C LYS A 89 -0.65 8.18 -12.68
N ARG A 90 -1.02 6.94 -12.34
CA ARG A 90 -0.17 6.02 -11.58
C ARG A 90 1.12 5.67 -12.31
N LEU A 91 1.05 5.39 -13.62
CA LEU A 91 2.24 5.16 -14.44
C LEU A 91 3.20 6.36 -14.43
N LYS A 92 2.67 7.58 -14.49
CA LYS A 92 3.46 8.81 -14.39
C LYS A 92 4.10 8.97 -13.01
N GLU A 93 3.35 8.73 -11.93
CA GLU A 93 3.85 8.81 -10.56
C GLU A 93 4.96 7.79 -10.27
N MET A 94 4.88 6.62 -10.89
CA MET A 94 5.92 5.58 -10.81
C MET A 94 7.11 5.86 -11.74
N ASN A 95 7.14 7.02 -12.44
CA ASN A 95 8.20 7.41 -13.38
C ASN A 95 8.48 6.36 -14.46
N VAL A 96 7.43 5.69 -14.97
CA VAL A 96 7.58 4.77 -16.09
C VAL A 96 8.07 5.55 -17.31
N ALA A 97 9.29 5.25 -17.77
CA ALA A 97 9.99 6.07 -18.76
C ALA A 97 9.29 6.11 -20.11
N GLN A 98 8.74 4.96 -20.55
CA GLN A 98 8.04 4.83 -21.81
C GLN A 98 6.87 3.87 -21.67
N TYR A 99 5.69 4.32 -22.07
CA TYR A 99 4.49 3.49 -22.15
C TYR A 99 3.54 4.04 -23.21
N THR A 100 2.68 3.17 -23.70
CA THR A 100 1.51 3.54 -24.50
C THR A 100 0.27 2.97 -23.81
N ILE A 101 -0.83 3.70 -23.88
CA ILE A 101 -2.10 3.28 -23.30
C ILE A 101 -3.21 3.40 -24.37
N ALA A 102 -3.87 2.30 -24.63
CA ALA A 102 -5.02 2.23 -25.53
C ALA A 102 -6.25 1.80 -24.71
N GLN A 103 -7.41 2.30 -25.10
CA GLN A 103 -8.69 1.96 -24.46
C GLN A 103 -9.74 1.68 -25.50
N ASP A 104 -10.50 0.62 -25.28
CA ASP A 104 -11.75 0.36 -25.98
C ASP A 104 -12.88 1.03 -25.16
N GLU A 105 -13.56 2.00 -25.76
CA GLU A 105 -14.62 2.76 -25.11
C GLU A 105 -15.92 1.98 -24.97
N GLU A 106 -16.10 0.89 -25.70
CA GLU A 106 -17.31 0.07 -25.63
C GLU A 106 -17.24 -0.97 -24.52
N THR A 107 -16.08 -1.64 -24.41
CA THR A 107 -15.87 -2.70 -23.41
C THR A 107 -15.18 -2.23 -22.14
N GLY A 108 -14.64 -1.00 -22.14
CA GLY A 108 -13.82 -0.49 -21.04
C GLY A 108 -12.42 -1.11 -20.93
N LYS A 109 -12.07 -2.02 -21.83
CA LYS A 109 -10.77 -2.70 -21.86
C LYS A 109 -9.64 -1.71 -22.07
N ILE A 110 -8.63 -1.74 -21.18
CA ILE A 110 -7.45 -0.88 -21.25
C ILE A 110 -6.23 -1.74 -21.48
N VAL A 111 -5.46 -1.42 -22.54
CA VAL A 111 -4.19 -2.09 -22.84
C VAL A 111 -3.05 -1.12 -22.61
N VAL A 112 -2.14 -1.48 -21.75
CA VAL A 112 -0.90 -0.74 -21.46
C VAL A 112 0.26 -1.53 -22.03
N ASN A 113 1.08 -0.87 -22.84
CA ASN A 113 2.37 -1.40 -23.28
C ASN A 113 3.47 -0.53 -22.69
N MET A 114 4.41 -1.12 -21.96
CA MET A 114 5.51 -0.44 -21.29
C MET A 114 6.83 -1.17 -21.47
N VAL A 115 7.93 -0.45 -21.28
CA VAL A 115 9.27 -1.07 -21.25
C VAL A 115 9.33 -2.04 -20.09
N GLU A 116 9.87 -3.24 -20.34
CA GLU A 116 10.09 -4.23 -19.30
C GLU A 116 11.41 -3.95 -18.57
N ASP A 117 11.32 -3.83 -17.23
CA ASP A 117 12.46 -3.67 -16.35
C ASP A 117 12.21 -4.37 -15.01
N THR A 118 13.15 -4.25 -14.08
CA THR A 118 13.05 -4.88 -12.75
C THR A 118 11.90 -4.34 -11.88
N ALA A 119 11.37 -3.16 -12.20
CA ALA A 119 10.26 -2.55 -11.46
C ALA A 119 8.90 -2.85 -12.11
N THR A 120 8.85 -3.49 -13.28
CA THR A 120 7.62 -3.68 -14.06
C THR A 120 6.52 -4.37 -13.25
N ASP A 121 6.83 -5.44 -12.51
CA ASP A 121 5.84 -6.16 -11.71
C ASP A 121 5.29 -5.28 -10.56
N THR A 122 6.13 -4.47 -9.93
CA THR A 122 5.70 -3.51 -8.91
C THR A 122 4.80 -2.43 -9.51
N VAL A 123 5.14 -1.93 -10.70
CA VAL A 123 4.31 -0.94 -11.43
C VAL A 123 2.94 -1.54 -11.76
N ILE A 124 2.90 -2.79 -12.21
CA ILE A 124 1.65 -3.49 -12.51
C ILE A 124 0.78 -3.58 -11.26
N GLN A 125 1.34 -4.08 -10.14
CA GLN A 125 0.62 -4.18 -8.88
C GLN A 125 0.05 -2.83 -8.42
N TYR A 126 0.84 -1.78 -8.50
CA TYR A 126 0.40 -0.43 -8.14
C TYR A 126 -0.67 0.11 -9.11
N ALA A 127 -0.57 -0.21 -10.40
CA ALA A 127 -1.52 0.26 -11.41
C ALA A 127 -2.95 -0.25 -11.19
N TYR A 128 -3.12 -1.50 -10.73
CA TYR A 128 -4.45 -2.08 -10.46
C TYR A 128 -4.88 -2.03 -8.99
N ALA A 129 -4.01 -1.67 -8.06
CA ALA A 129 -4.32 -1.59 -6.65
C ALA A 129 -5.57 -0.73 -6.41
N LYS A 130 -6.53 -1.24 -5.66
CA LYS A 130 -7.75 -0.49 -5.31
C LYS A 130 -7.43 0.58 -4.26
N GLY A 131 -6.47 0.29 -3.37
CA GLY A 131 -6.11 1.13 -2.22
C GLY A 131 -7.18 1.06 -1.13
N ASN A 132 -7.90 -0.04 -1.05
CA ASN A 132 -8.94 -0.24 -0.04
C ASN A 132 -8.31 -0.56 1.31
N LEU A 133 -8.43 0.36 2.27
CA LEU A 133 -8.00 0.16 3.63
C LEU A 133 -9.15 -0.40 4.45
N THR A 134 -8.89 -1.47 5.20
CA THR A 134 -9.82 -2.04 6.18
C THR A 134 -9.12 -2.20 7.53
N ILE A 135 -9.87 -2.02 8.62
CA ILE A 135 -9.48 -2.40 9.98
C ILE A 135 -10.40 -3.54 10.38
N GLU A 136 -9.80 -4.67 10.70
CA GLU A 136 -10.51 -5.91 11.04
C GLU A 136 -10.23 -6.31 12.47
N ASP A 137 -11.21 -6.94 13.09
CA ASP A 137 -11.07 -7.60 14.40
C ASP A 137 -10.37 -8.98 14.26
N PRO A 138 -10.06 -9.68 15.37
CA PRO A 138 -9.50 -11.03 15.34
C PRO A 138 -10.37 -12.05 14.61
N ASP A 139 -11.68 -11.86 14.59
CA ASP A 139 -12.65 -12.71 13.91
C ASP A 139 -12.80 -12.37 12.41
N LYS A 140 -11.99 -11.42 11.91
CA LYS A 140 -11.96 -10.90 10.53
C LYS A 140 -13.22 -10.12 10.12
N ASN A 141 -13.99 -9.61 11.08
CA ASN A 141 -15.05 -8.66 10.77
C ASN A 141 -14.45 -7.30 10.46
N VAL A 142 -14.95 -6.64 9.42
CA VAL A 142 -14.52 -5.29 9.06
C VAL A 142 -15.16 -4.29 10.02
N LEU A 143 -14.33 -3.65 10.84
CA LEU A 143 -14.74 -2.62 11.80
C LEU A 143 -14.77 -1.22 11.16
N LEU A 144 -13.86 -0.95 10.21
CA LEU A 144 -13.76 0.33 9.52
C LEU A 144 -13.18 0.10 8.12
N ASP A 145 -13.71 0.81 7.13
CA ASP A 145 -13.29 0.73 5.73
C ASP A 145 -12.91 2.10 5.13
N SER A 146 -12.44 2.09 3.88
CA SER A 146 -12.00 3.28 3.16
C SER A 146 -13.09 4.34 2.96
N SER A 147 -14.39 4.01 3.04
CA SER A 147 -15.48 4.98 2.90
C SER A 147 -15.49 6.02 4.02
N LYS A 148 -14.84 5.70 5.13
CA LYS A 148 -14.72 6.58 6.31
C LYS A 148 -13.47 7.47 6.27
N ILE A 149 -12.63 7.33 5.24
CA ILE A 149 -11.44 8.17 5.05
C ILE A 149 -11.84 9.47 4.36
N LYS A 150 -11.48 10.59 4.98
CA LYS A 150 -11.65 11.93 4.40
C LYS A 150 -10.45 12.33 3.56
N GLN A 151 -9.24 12.07 4.06
CA GLN A 151 -7.99 12.45 3.39
C GLN A 151 -6.82 11.59 3.87
N VAL A 152 -5.86 11.35 2.94
CA VAL A 152 -4.57 10.74 3.26
C VAL A 152 -3.46 11.69 2.83
N LYS A 153 -2.48 11.93 3.71
CA LYS A 153 -1.29 12.76 3.43
C LYS A 153 -0.03 12.02 3.80
N THR A 154 0.98 12.12 2.96
CA THR A 154 2.33 11.67 3.30
C THR A 154 3.01 12.73 4.15
N MET A 155 3.54 12.33 5.29
CA MET A 155 4.31 13.18 6.19
C MET A 155 5.74 12.65 6.35
N TYR A 156 6.67 13.56 6.59
CA TYR A 156 8.08 13.24 6.83
C TYR A 156 8.47 13.70 8.22
N ALA A 157 9.12 12.85 8.98
CA ALA A 157 9.70 13.22 10.26
C ALA A 157 11.16 12.81 10.33
N ASN A 158 11.99 13.69 10.88
CA ASN A 158 13.38 13.37 11.17
C ASN A 158 13.44 12.63 12.50
N THR A 159 14.05 11.45 12.48
CA THR A 159 14.31 10.63 13.66
C THR A 159 15.82 10.49 13.83
N ASP A 160 16.27 9.99 14.95
CA ASP A 160 17.70 9.74 15.22
C ASP A 160 18.32 8.77 14.20
N ASN A 161 17.50 7.92 13.56
CA ASN A 161 17.90 6.95 12.56
C ASN A 161 17.74 7.44 11.12
N GLY A 162 17.38 8.71 10.91
CA GLY A 162 17.17 9.31 9.59
C GLY A 162 15.75 9.84 9.38
N THR A 163 15.37 10.05 8.12
CA THR A 163 14.03 10.53 7.77
C THR A 163 13.08 9.35 7.62
N SER A 164 12.02 9.36 8.42
CA SER A 164 10.92 8.40 8.34
C SER A 164 9.73 8.99 7.60
N ILE A 165 9.02 8.15 6.85
CA ILE A 165 7.83 8.52 6.08
C ILE A 165 6.62 7.95 6.79
N TYR A 166 5.63 8.79 7.06
CA TYR A 166 4.37 8.43 7.71
C TYR A 166 3.19 8.75 6.80
N LEU A 167 2.16 7.93 6.89
CA LEU A 167 0.86 8.23 6.31
C LEU A 167 -0.03 8.81 7.42
N ASN A 168 -0.46 10.05 7.24
CA ASN A 168 -1.49 10.67 8.08
C ASN A 168 -2.84 10.42 7.41
N ILE A 169 -3.69 9.64 8.07
CA ILE A 169 -5.03 9.32 7.60
C ILE A 169 -6.02 10.14 8.43
N GLU A 170 -6.74 11.03 7.78
CA GLU A 170 -7.82 11.82 8.37
C GLU A 170 -9.14 11.14 8.05
N PHE A 171 -9.89 10.76 9.08
CA PHE A 171 -11.21 10.16 8.95
C PHE A 171 -12.32 11.22 8.92
N ASN A 172 -13.46 10.91 8.33
CA ASN A 172 -14.67 11.72 8.47
C ASN A 172 -15.23 11.57 9.90
N GLU A 173 -16.28 12.32 10.25
CA GLU A 173 -16.83 12.32 11.63
C GLU A 173 -17.30 10.93 12.08
N GLU A 174 -17.95 10.19 11.19
CA GLU A 174 -18.37 8.81 11.45
C GLU A 174 -17.17 7.87 11.68
N GLY A 175 -16.13 7.97 10.83
CA GLY A 175 -14.91 7.19 10.97
C GLY A 175 -14.14 7.49 12.26
N LYS A 176 -14.13 8.74 12.72
CA LYS A 176 -13.54 9.12 14.01
C LYS A 176 -14.27 8.47 15.18
N GLU A 177 -15.61 8.48 15.16
CA GLU A 177 -16.42 7.85 16.19
C GLU A 177 -16.20 6.34 16.24
N ILE A 178 -16.18 5.69 15.07
CA ILE A 178 -15.88 4.26 14.96
C ILE A 178 -14.46 3.97 15.49
N LEU A 179 -13.45 4.75 15.08
CA LEU A 179 -12.06 4.55 15.52
C LEU A 179 -11.91 4.74 17.03
N LYS A 180 -12.63 5.71 17.61
CA LYS A 180 -12.68 5.91 19.04
C LYS A 180 -13.25 4.68 19.75
N ASN A 181 -14.35 4.12 19.27
CA ASN A 181 -14.96 2.92 19.83
C ASN A 181 -14.02 1.72 19.73
N ILE A 182 -13.38 1.51 18.56
CA ILE A 182 -12.37 0.47 18.36
C ILE A 182 -11.22 0.63 19.34
N SER A 183 -10.66 1.85 19.47
CA SER A 183 -9.53 2.10 20.36
C SER A 183 -9.84 1.87 21.84
N ASN A 184 -11.11 2.01 22.23
CA ASN A 184 -11.56 1.73 23.58
C ASN A 184 -11.80 0.23 23.83
N GLU A 185 -12.37 -0.47 22.85
CA GLU A 185 -12.67 -1.90 22.91
C GLU A 185 -11.43 -2.78 22.86
N TYR A 186 -10.44 -2.38 22.00
CA TYR A 186 -9.20 -3.11 21.76
C TYR A 186 -7.99 -2.48 22.47
N LYS A 187 -8.24 -1.83 23.60
CA LYS A 187 -7.20 -1.23 24.45
C LYS A 187 -6.45 -2.32 25.21
N VAL A 188 -5.13 -2.15 25.32
CA VAL A 188 -4.31 -2.97 26.22
C VAL A 188 -4.83 -2.79 27.66
N PRO A 189 -5.15 -3.88 28.39
CA PRO A 189 -5.55 -3.76 29.78
C PRO A 189 -4.42 -3.14 30.60
N GLU A 190 -4.74 -2.09 31.36
CA GLU A 190 -3.77 -1.48 32.29
C GLU A 190 -3.31 -2.56 33.27
N LYS A 191 -2.00 -2.80 33.35
CA LYS A 191 -1.43 -3.60 34.43
C LYS A 191 -1.70 -2.83 35.71
N VAL A 192 -2.57 -3.37 36.58
CA VAL A 192 -2.71 -2.90 37.94
C VAL A 192 -1.37 -3.24 38.61
N GLU A 193 -0.53 -2.23 38.85
CA GLU A 193 0.61 -2.38 39.73
C GLU A 193 0.03 -2.61 41.13
N GLU A 194 -0.03 -3.87 41.58
CA GLU A 194 -0.22 -4.18 42.98
C GLU A 194 0.98 -3.63 43.74
N ASN A 195 0.76 -2.51 44.41
CA ASN A 195 1.67 -2.04 45.47
C ASN A 195 1.74 -3.12 46.56
N ASN A 196 2.69 -4.04 46.42
CA ASN A 196 3.11 -4.87 47.55
C ASN A 196 3.92 -4.02 48.50
N ASP A 197 3.24 -3.43 49.47
CA ASP A 197 3.86 -2.90 50.66
C ASP A 197 4.24 -4.06 51.61
N ASP A 198 5.46 -4.05 52.05
CA ASP A 198 6.15 -5.05 52.87
C ASP A 198 5.33 -5.65 53.99
N ASN A 199 5.30 -7.00 54.13
CA ASN A 199 5.70 -7.59 55.41
C ASN A 199 6.07 -9.09 55.25
N LYS A 200 7.22 -9.42 55.83
CA LYS A 200 7.77 -10.77 56.03
C LYS A 200 6.84 -11.65 56.88
N GLU A 201 6.74 -12.93 56.54
CA GLU A 201 7.23 -14.01 57.38
C GLU A 201 6.98 -15.39 56.77
N ASN A 202 7.97 -16.26 56.92
CA ASN A 202 8.04 -17.68 56.59
C ASN A 202 6.78 -18.49 56.91
N THR A 203 6.34 -19.38 55.99
CA THR A 203 6.25 -20.81 56.31
C THR A 203 5.99 -21.61 55.00
N THR A 204 6.77 -22.66 54.87
CA THR A 204 6.68 -23.77 53.96
C THR A 204 5.33 -24.43 54.07
N ASP A 205 4.62 -24.68 52.92
CA ASP A 205 3.88 -25.91 52.69
C ASP A 205 3.41 -25.95 51.23
N GLU A 206 3.72 -27.07 50.59
CA GLU A 206 3.33 -27.46 49.24
C GLU A 206 1.81 -27.56 49.10
N LYS A 207 1.25 -26.81 48.17
CA LYS A 207 -0.02 -27.17 47.52
C LYS A 207 -0.01 -26.70 46.08
N GLU A 208 -0.03 -27.66 45.19
CA GLU A 208 -0.43 -27.47 43.79
C GLU A 208 -1.81 -26.78 43.80
N GLU A 209 -1.83 -25.52 43.42
CA GLU A 209 -3.05 -24.82 43.02
C GLU A 209 -2.91 -24.42 41.56
N ASN A 210 -3.75 -25.11 40.82
CA ASN A 210 -4.18 -24.82 39.48
C ASN A 210 -4.49 -23.33 39.32
N SER A 211 -3.52 -22.51 38.91
CA SER A 211 -3.79 -21.17 38.46
C SER A 211 -4.36 -21.30 37.05
N GLU A 212 -5.69 -21.30 36.95
CA GLU A 212 -6.36 -20.85 35.73
C GLU A 212 -5.90 -19.40 35.49
N GLU A 213 -4.79 -19.23 34.78
CA GLU A 213 -4.47 -17.98 34.10
C GLU A 213 -5.63 -17.71 33.15
N ASN A 214 -6.52 -16.82 33.58
CA ASN A 214 -7.35 -16.10 32.65
C ASN A 214 -6.41 -15.31 31.74
N GLU A 215 -5.89 -15.97 30.71
CA GLU A 215 -5.38 -15.34 29.52
C GLU A 215 -6.56 -14.53 28.95
N LYS A 216 -6.68 -13.28 29.36
CA LYS A 216 -7.45 -12.31 28.59
C LYS A 216 -6.74 -12.25 27.24
N GLU A 217 -7.26 -12.99 26.27
CA GLU A 217 -6.83 -12.91 24.89
C GLU A 217 -6.67 -11.43 24.53
N SER A 218 -5.44 -11.06 24.26
CA SER A 218 -5.14 -9.69 23.86
C SER A 218 -5.73 -9.51 22.47
N LYS A 219 -6.83 -8.78 22.41
CA LYS A 219 -7.56 -8.54 21.17
C LYS A 219 -6.77 -7.54 20.31
N GLU A 220 -6.16 -8.02 19.25
CA GLU A 220 -5.45 -7.17 18.30
C GLU A 220 -6.38 -6.83 17.12
N VAL A 221 -6.27 -5.60 16.62
CA VAL A 221 -6.87 -5.21 15.36
C VAL A 221 -5.85 -5.32 14.23
N THR A 222 -6.31 -5.73 13.08
CA THR A 222 -5.47 -5.89 11.89
C THR A 222 -5.84 -4.83 10.85
N ILE A 223 -4.86 -4.04 10.46
CA ILE A 223 -4.99 -3.05 9.38
C ILE A 223 -4.54 -3.69 8.08
N LYS A 224 -5.41 -3.69 7.08
CA LYS A 224 -5.15 -4.25 5.75
C LYS A 224 -5.30 -3.21 4.66
N ILE A 225 -4.53 -3.37 3.59
CA ILE A 225 -4.69 -2.64 2.33
C ILE A 225 -4.85 -3.67 1.22
N ASP A 226 -5.94 -3.60 0.47
CA ASP A 226 -6.31 -4.54 -0.59
C ASP A 226 -6.21 -6.01 -0.12
N GLY A 227 -6.66 -6.30 1.11
CA GLY A 227 -6.63 -7.61 1.72
C GLY A 227 -5.26 -8.04 2.29
N SER A 228 -4.19 -7.30 2.01
CA SER A 228 -2.86 -7.58 2.55
C SER A 228 -2.67 -6.93 3.92
N THR A 229 -2.28 -7.70 4.93
CA THR A 229 -1.99 -7.19 6.27
C THR A 229 -0.79 -6.25 6.24
N VAL A 230 -1.00 -5.02 6.71
CA VAL A 230 0.04 -4.00 6.84
C VAL A 230 0.56 -3.94 8.28
N LEU A 231 -0.36 -4.02 9.23
CA LEU A 231 -0.06 -3.89 10.65
C LEU A 231 -1.11 -4.63 11.49
N SER A 232 -0.65 -5.36 12.52
CA SER A 232 -1.51 -5.82 13.60
C SER A 232 -1.08 -5.10 14.88
N THR A 233 -2.02 -4.53 15.60
CA THR A 233 -1.73 -3.68 16.76
C THR A 233 -2.87 -3.66 17.77
N GLN A 234 -2.53 -3.24 18.99
CA GLN A 234 -3.47 -2.89 20.07
C GLN A 234 -3.36 -1.39 20.33
N PHE A 235 -4.37 -0.82 20.92
CA PHE A 235 -4.34 0.59 21.32
C PHE A 235 -3.84 0.73 22.75
N GLU A 236 -2.80 1.53 22.95
CA GLU A 236 -2.31 1.84 24.32
C GLU A 236 -3.27 2.79 25.03
N LYS A 237 -3.93 3.67 24.30
CA LYS A 237 -4.85 4.69 24.81
C LYS A 237 -6.05 4.86 23.89
N GLU A 238 -7.16 5.31 24.48
CA GLU A 238 -8.31 5.77 23.71
C GLU A 238 -7.89 6.93 22.78
N ILE A 239 -8.27 6.86 21.50
CA ILE A 239 -8.06 7.96 20.56
C ILE A 239 -9.12 9.02 20.86
N THR A 240 -8.67 10.13 21.45
CA THR A 240 -9.46 11.35 21.60
C THR A 240 -9.05 12.32 20.51
N ASN A 241 -10.00 12.85 19.74
CA ASN A 241 -9.78 13.77 18.60
C ASN A 241 -8.61 14.72 18.74
#